data_2a4dbe431fe35fe5cf5bf9f5e4a50778
#
_entry.id   2a4dbe431fe35fe5cf5bf9f5e4a50778
#
_cell.length_a   1.000
_cell.length_b   1.000
_cell.length_c   1.000
_cell.angle_alpha   90.00
_cell.angle_beta   90.00
_cell.angle_gamma   90.00
#
_symmetry.space_group_name_H-M   'P 1'
#
loop_
_entity.id
_entity.type
_entity.pdbx_description
1 polymer ?
#
loop_
_entity_poly.entity_id
_entity_poly.type
_entity_poly.pdbx_seq_one_letter_code
_entity_poly.pdbx_strand_id
1 'polypeptide(L)'
;MDDIVKQALAKWPNVPDCYGWLGLDARGNWYMRDDRAQAAGPFADPPALGAQTLAQSDPARRQAAKGSLLQHDKLIDFIQRNYESDAAGQWFFQNGPQRVYVELEATPFVWRIASDFSVAAHTGKAALPQRCIVDEVGHVYLETDIGFGLVHTQDMTLAADAVEQGLWVPQEAAALELPGRYGYVPSPQLLQK
;
A
#
# COMPACT_ATOMS: atom_id res chain seq x y z
N MET A 1 -4.46 16.37 0.11
CA MET A 1 -5.37 16.61 -1.07
C MET A 1 -5.18 18.02 -1.61
N ASP A 2 -4.94 18.14 -2.93
CA ASP A 2 -4.71 19.40 -3.63
C ASP A 2 -5.98 20.25 -3.71
N ASP A 3 -5.87 21.61 -3.72
CA ASP A 3 -7.04 22.50 -3.71
C ASP A 3 -7.88 22.39 -4.99
N ILE A 4 -7.26 22.12 -6.16
CA ILE A 4 -7.98 21.88 -7.41
C ILE A 4 -8.86 20.62 -7.33
N VAL A 5 -8.43 19.62 -6.58
CA VAL A 5 -9.19 18.38 -6.32
C VAL A 5 -10.38 18.65 -5.43
N LYS A 6 -10.20 19.45 -4.35
CA LYS A 6 -11.31 19.89 -3.48
C LYS A 6 -12.38 20.66 -4.25
N GLN A 7 -11.97 21.56 -5.14
CA GLN A 7 -12.89 22.31 -6.00
C GLN A 7 -13.67 21.40 -6.96
N ALA A 8 -13.00 20.41 -7.54
CA ALA A 8 -13.65 19.45 -8.44
C ALA A 8 -14.67 18.58 -7.69
N LEU A 9 -14.36 18.12 -6.49
CA LEU A 9 -15.28 17.39 -5.60
C LEU A 9 -16.54 18.21 -5.29
N ALA A 10 -16.38 19.49 -4.95
CA ALA A 10 -17.50 20.37 -4.65
C ALA A 10 -18.41 20.59 -5.88
N LYS A 11 -17.82 20.63 -7.09
CA LYS A 11 -18.55 20.85 -8.34
C LYS A 11 -19.26 19.59 -8.85
N TRP A 12 -18.67 18.41 -8.67
CA TRP A 12 -19.20 17.12 -9.17
C TRP A 12 -19.17 16.05 -8.06
N PRO A 13 -20.08 16.12 -7.07
CA PRO A 13 -20.02 15.25 -5.88
C PRO A 13 -20.44 13.79 -6.13
N ASN A 14 -21.06 13.49 -7.27
CA ASN A 14 -21.68 12.18 -7.55
C ASN A 14 -20.97 11.42 -8.69
N VAL A 15 -19.66 11.56 -8.85
CA VAL A 15 -18.91 10.75 -9.81
C VAL A 15 -18.74 9.34 -9.23
N PRO A 16 -19.04 8.27 -9.97
CA PRO A 16 -18.87 6.90 -9.51
C PRO A 16 -17.43 6.59 -9.12
N ASP A 17 -17.25 5.88 -8.04
CA ASP A 17 -15.96 5.36 -7.59
C ASP A 17 -15.41 4.32 -8.56
N CYS A 18 -14.10 4.18 -8.60
CA CYS A 18 -13.38 3.30 -9.50
C CYS A 18 -12.58 2.26 -8.70
N TYR A 19 -12.75 0.98 -9.02
CA TYR A 19 -12.11 -0.14 -8.31
C TYR A 19 -11.30 -1.00 -9.27
N GLY A 20 -10.17 -1.54 -8.77
CA GLY A 20 -9.35 -2.49 -9.50
C GLY A 20 -8.43 -1.90 -10.57
N TRP A 21 -8.40 -0.58 -10.77
CA TRP A 21 -7.61 0.10 -11.80
C TRP A 21 -6.24 0.58 -11.34
N LEU A 22 -6.03 0.69 -10.05
CA LEU A 22 -4.78 1.17 -9.46
C LEU A 22 -4.29 0.18 -8.41
N GLY A 23 -2.99 -0.11 -8.40
CA GLY A 23 -2.36 -0.97 -7.40
C GLY A 23 -1.06 -0.37 -6.87
N LEU A 24 -0.74 -0.70 -5.61
CA LEU A 24 0.50 -0.36 -4.93
C LEU A 24 1.21 -1.65 -4.53
N ASP A 25 2.45 -1.84 -5.02
CA ASP A 25 3.23 -3.02 -4.66
C ASP A 25 3.95 -2.88 -3.31
N ALA A 26 4.53 -3.98 -2.82
CA ALA A 26 5.29 -4.05 -1.59
C ALA A 26 6.61 -3.22 -1.60
N ARG A 27 6.94 -2.60 -2.73
CA ARG A 27 8.09 -1.73 -2.91
C ARG A 27 7.73 -0.25 -3.04
N GLY A 28 6.43 0.08 -2.98
CA GLY A 28 5.95 1.46 -3.16
C GLY A 28 5.78 1.89 -4.61
N ASN A 29 5.80 0.95 -5.56
CA ASN A 29 5.56 1.25 -6.96
C ASN A 29 4.07 1.21 -7.30
N TRP A 30 3.64 2.13 -8.15
CA TRP A 30 2.27 2.23 -8.62
C TRP A 30 2.08 1.49 -9.94
N TYR A 31 0.93 0.81 -10.08
CA TYR A 31 0.56 0.05 -11.27
C TYR A 31 -0.80 0.47 -11.78
N MET A 32 -0.93 0.69 -13.09
CA MET A 32 -2.22 0.79 -13.77
C MET A 32 -2.67 -0.57 -14.28
N ARG A 33 -3.93 -0.91 -14.01
CA ARG A 33 -4.55 -2.17 -14.36
C ARG A 33 -5.70 -1.93 -15.34
N ASP A 34 -5.51 -2.31 -16.59
CA ASP A 34 -6.58 -2.34 -17.59
C ASP A 34 -7.50 -3.57 -17.41
N ASP A 35 -8.51 -3.69 -18.24
CA ASP A 35 -9.45 -4.81 -18.23
C ASP A 35 -8.76 -6.17 -18.37
N ARG A 36 -7.63 -6.23 -19.10
CA ARG A 36 -6.86 -7.47 -19.29
C ARG A 36 -6.14 -7.86 -18.01
N ALA A 37 -5.54 -6.90 -17.33
CA ALA A 37 -4.88 -7.14 -16.04
C ALA A 37 -5.91 -7.56 -14.97
N GLN A 38 -7.08 -6.94 -14.95
CA GLN A 38 -8.16 -7.31 -14.03
C GLN A 38 -8.71 -8.72 -14.34
N ALA A 39 -8.88 -9.06 -15.61
CA ALA A 39 -9.31 -10.39 -16.04
C ALA A 39 -8.25 -11.50 -15.76
N ALA A 40 -6.97 -11.16 -15.70
CA ALA A 40 -5.90 -12.10 -15.36
C ALA A 40 -5.96 -12.52 -13.87
N GLY A 41 -6.51 -11.70 -12.98
CA GLY A 41 -6.68 -12.03 -11.57
C GLY A 41 -6.60 -10.83 -10.62
N PRO A 42 -6.57 -11.08 -9.29
CA PRO A 42 -6.35 -10.04 -8.30
C PRO A 42 -4.95 -9.43 -8.41
N PHE A 43 -4.78 -8.20 -7.93
CA PHE A 43 -3.47 -7.50 -7.92
C PHE A 43 -2.44 -8.22 -7.04
N ALA A 44 -2.89 -8.69 -5.88
CA ALA A 44 -2.13 -9.51 -4.95
C ALA A 44 -2.93 -10.74 -4.56
N ASP A 45 -2.24 -11.80 -4.19
CA ASP A 45 -2.90 -12.99 -3.66
C ASP A 45 -3.49 -12.67 -2.28
N PRO A 46 -4.75 -13.06 -2.00
CA PRO A 46 -5.34 -12.83 -0.69
C PRO A 46 -4.51 -13.51 0.41
N PRO A 47 -4.20 -12.84 1.52
CA PRO A 47 -3.41 -13.41 2.62
C PRO A 47 -4.03 -14.67 3.24
N ALA A 48 -5.34 -14.86 3.09
CA ALA A 48 -6.07 -16.03 3.60
C ALA A 48 -5.78 -17.36 2.85
N LEU A 49 -5.10 -17.31 1.70
CA LEU A 49 -4.88 -18.52 0.88
C LEU A 49 -3.62 -19.32 1.26
N GLY A 50 -2.84 -18.88 2.25
CA GLY A 50 -1.66 -19.59 2.75
C GLY A 50 -0.54 -19.79 1.72
N ALA A 51 0.68 -20.03 2.20
CA ALA A 51 1.88 -20.20 1.37
C ALA A 51 1.78 -21.32 0.30
N GLN A 52 0.91 -22.30 0.49
CA GLN A 52 0.73 -23.42 -0.43
C GLN A 52 0.01 -23.03 -1.74
N THR A 53 -0.91 -22.04 -1.67
CA THR A 53 -1.64 -21.55 -2.86
C THR A 53 -0.77 -20.57 -3.66
N LEU A 54 0.11 -19.83 -2.98
CA LEU A 54 1.09 -18.94 -3.61
C LEU A 54 2.08 -19.69 -4.50
N ALA A 55 2.47 -20.91 -4.09
CA ALA A 55 3.38 -21.77 -4.88
C ALA A 55 2.74 -22.32 -6.16
N GLN A 56 1.42 -22.32 -6.28
CA GLN A 56 0.69 -22.88 -7.42
C GLN A 56 0.24 -21.86 -8.46
N SER A 57 0.29 -20.56 -8.16
CA SER A 57 -0.08 -19.52 -9.12
C SER A 57 1.05 -19.29 -10.14
N ASP A 58 0.70 -19.33 -11.42
CA ASP A 58 1.62 -19.09 -12.54
C ASP A 58 2.25 -17.68 -12.41
N PRO A 59 3.60 -17.55 -12.34
CA PRO A 59 4.27 -16.26 -12.23
C PRO A 59 3.92 -15.30 -13.36
N ALA A 60 3.73 -15.80 -14.58
CA ALA A 60 3.34 -14.99 -15.73
C ALA A 60 1.93 -14.41 -15.55
N ARG A 61 1.00 -15.18 -15.00
CA ARG A 61 -0.36 -14.72 -14.68
C ARG A 61 -0.35 -13.66 -13.58
N ARG A 62 0.44 -13.85 -12.53
CA ARG A 62 0.60 -12.85 -11.47
C ARG A 62 1.14 -11.53 -12.00
N GLN A 63 2.17 -11.61 -12.86
CA GLN A 63 2.72 -10.41 -13.49
C GLN A 63 1.69 -9.72 -14.40
N ALA A 64 0.92 -10.48 -15.18
CA ALA A 64 -0.16 -9.94 -16.00
C ALA A 64 -1.26 -9.27 -15.16
N ALA A 65 -1.63 -9.85 -14.01
CA ALA A 65 -2.63 -9.32 -13.10
C ALA A 65 -2.18 -8.01 -12.42
N LYS A 66 -0.89 -7.78 -12.22
CA LYS A 66 -0.36 -6.51 -11.71
C LYS A 66 -0.59 -5.34 -12.67
N GLY A 67 -0.61 -5.60 -13.98
CA GLY A 67 -0.75 -4.57 -14.99
C GLY A 67 0.56 -3.86 -15.32
N SER A 68 0.50 -2.59 -15.69
CA SER A 68 1.63 -1.80 -16.16
C SER A 68 2.19 -0.91 -15.05
N LEU A 69 3.50 -0.99 -14.83
CA LEU A 69 4.22 -0.12 -13.91
C LEU A 69 4.10 1.35 -14.37
N LEU A 70 3.65 2.23 -13.48
CA LEU A 70 3.67 3.66 -13.72
C LEU A 70 5.10 4.19 -13.67
N GLN A 71 5.47 4.94 -14.73
CA GLN A 71 6.80 5.55 -14.88
C GLN A 71 6.73 7.07 -15.08
N HIS A 72 5.54 7.65 -15.02
CA HIS A 72 5.32 9.06 -15.24
C HIS A 72 5.35 9.82 -13.93
N ASP A 73 6.49 10.44 -13.59
CA ASP A 73 6.76 11.07 -12.29
C ASP A 73 5.68 12.05 -11.87
N LYS A 74 5.23 12.95 -12.75
CA LYS A 74 4.18 13.93 -12.42
C LYS A 74 2.84 13.29 -12.05
N LEU A 75 2.51 12.13 -12.65
CA LEU A 75 1.31 11.38 -12.30
C LEU A 75 1.48 10.69 -10.96
N ILE A 76 2.65 10.09 -10.73
CA ILE A 76 2.99 9.47 -9.44
C ILE A 76 2.92 10.51 -8.32
N ASP A 77 3.55 11.67 -8.49
CA ASP A 77 3.49 12.78 -7.53
C ASP A 77 2.04 13.23 -7.26
N PHE A 78 1.22 13.29 -8.31
CA PHE A 78 -0.19 13.68 -8.16
C PHE A 78 -0.99 12.63 -7.40
N ILE A 79 -0.79 11.33 -7.66
CA ILE A 79 -1.38 10.23 -6.90
C ILE A 79 -0.97 10.34 -5.44
N GLN A 80 0.32 10.45 -5.15
CA GLN A 80 0.87 10.46 -3.80
C GLN A 80 0.37 11.62 -2.93
N ARG A 81 0.20 12.82 -3.52
CA ARG A 81 -0.34 13.99 -2.79
C ARG A 81 -1.83 13.88 -2.48
N ASN A 82 -2.56 13.07 -3.25
CA ASN A 82 -4.00 12.90 -3.13
C ASN A 82 -4.38 11.47 -2.70
N TYR A 83 -3.47 10.79 -1.99
CA TYR A 83 -3.61 9.42 -1.49
C TYR A 83 -4.09 9.46 -0.04
N GLU A 84 -5.27 8.90 0.21
CA GLU A 84 -5.99 8.96 1.49
C GLU A 84 -6.77 7.66 1.73
N SER A 85 -7.26 7.48 2.97
CA SER A 85 -8.18 6.38 3.31
C SER A 85 -9.58 6.92 3.61
N ASP A 86 -10.59 6.09 3.39
CA ASP A 86 -11.95 6.33 3.86
C ASP A 86 -12.18 5.77 5.29
N ALA A 87 -13.37 5.98 5.82
CA ALA A 87 -13.73 5.51 7.16
C ALA A 87 -13.80 3.97 7.29
N ALA A 88 -13.85 3.24 6.17
CA ALA A 88 -13.81 1.77 6.14
C ALA A 88 -12.39 1.20 6.00
N GLY A 89 -11.37 2.07 5.97
CA GLY A 89 -9.96 1.66 5.81
C GLY A 89 -9.58 1.32 4.37
N GLN A 90 -10.42 1.67 3.40
CA GLN A 90 -10.10 1.52 1.99
C GLN A 90 -9.26 2.71 1.53
N TRP A 91 -8.10 2.44 0.96
CA TRP A 91 -7.22 3.49 0.46
C TRP A 91 -7.54 3.85 -0.98
N PHE A 92 -7.52 5.11 -1.29
CA PHE A 92 -7.84 5.63 -2.62
C PHE A 92 -6.98 6.82 -3.02
N PHE A 93 -6.85 7.01 -4.30
CA PHE A 93 -6.34 8.21 -4.92
C PHE A 93 -7.53 9.09 -5.34
N GLN A 94 -7.56 10.34 -4.87
CA GLN A 94 -8.59 11.28 -5.27
C GLN A 94 -8.23 11.92 -6.60
N ASN A 95 -8.83 11.44 -7.69
CA ASN A 95 -8.67 11.94 -9.05
C ASN A 95 -9.74 12.96 -9.40
N GLY A 96 -9.51 14.23 -9.05
CA GLY A 96 -10.57 15.23 -9.16
C GLY A 96 -11.79 14.83 -8.33
N PRO A 97 -12.99 14.71 -8.93
CA PRO A 97 -14.18 14.30 -8.19
C PRO A 97 -14.28 12.79 -7.96
N GLN A 98 -13.48 11.97 -8.67
CA GLN A 98 -13.55 10.51 -8.63
C GLN A 98 -12.57 9.94 -7.60
N ARG A 99 -13.01 8.96 -6.80
CA ARG A 99 -12.13 8.10 -6.03
C ARG A 99 -11.70 6.91 -6.86
N VAL A 100 -10.39 6.69 -6.93
CA VAL A 100 -9.79 5.50 -7.53
C VAL A 100 -9.21 4.66 -6.40
N TYR A 101 -9.91 3.60 -6.02
CA TYR A 101 -9.49 2.72 -4.93
C TYR A 101 -8.27 1.90 -5.33
N VAL A 102 -7.37 1.70 -4.36
CA VAL A 102 -6.05 1.11 -4.56
C VAL A 102 -6.03 -0.33 -4.04
N GLU A 103 -5.63 -1.24 -4.91
CA GLU A 103 -5.31 -2.61 -4.54
C GLU A 103 -3.90 -2.64 -3.93
N LEU A 104 -3.76 -3.17 -2.72
CA LEU A 104 -2.52 -3.21 -1.96
C LEU A 104 -1.89 -4.60 -2.03
N GLU A 105 -0.62 -4.70 -2.42
CA GLU A 105 0.11 -5.97 -2.34
C GLU A 105 0.46 -6.33 -0.90
N ALA A 106 0.72 -5.33 -0.05
CA ALA A 106 1.05 -5.51 1.36
C ALA A 106 0.27 -4.54 2.25
N THR A 107 0.71 -3.30 2.34
CA THR A 107 0.25 -2.28 3.28
C THR A 107 -0.01 -0.96 2.58
N PRO A 108 -0.75 -0.02 3.22
CA PRO A 108 -1.00 1.31 2.67
C PRO A 108 0.26 2.14 2.46
N PHE A 109 1.26 1.99 3.32
CA PHE A 109 2.54 2.67 3.19
C PHE A 109 3.69 1.68 3.00
N VAL A 110 4.72 2.11 2.27
CA VAL A 110 6.03 1.45 2.24
C VAL A 110 7.03 2.43 2.77
N TRP A 111 7.72 2.04 3.84
CA TRP A 111 8.65 2.90 4.55
C TRP A 111 10.05 2.80 3.99
N ARG A 112 10.69 3.95 3.80
CA ARG A 112 12.12 4.07 3.55
C ARG A 112 12.80 4.58 4.81
N ILE A 113 13.95 3.99 5.14
CA ILE A 113 14.74 4.34 6.32
C ILE A 113 16.05 4.98 5.84
N ALA A 114 16.37 6.15 6.35
CA ALA A 114 17.64 6.80 6.08
C ALA A 114 18.72 6.36 7.10
N SER A 115 19.99 6.69 6.84
CA SER A 115 21.13 6.31 7.69
C SER A 115 21.10 6.91 9.10
N ASP A 116 20.32 7.96 9.32
CA ASP A 116 20.03 8.55 10.63
C ASP A 116 18.80 7.97 11.30
N PHE A 117 18.24 6.88 10.78
CA PHE A 117 17.00 6.22 11.18
C PHE A 117 15.72 7.06 11.02
N SER A 118 15.79 8.18 10.33
CA SER A 118 14.57 8.89 9.93
C SER A 118 13.77 8.06 8.92
N VAL A 119 12.44 8.12 9.04
CA VAL A 119 11.50 7.31 8.23
C VAL A 119 10.66 8.21 7.35
N ALA A 120 10.50 7.82 6.10
CA ALA A 120 9.60 8.45 5.16
C ALA A 120 8.78 7.41 4.40
N ALA A 121 7.54 7.73 4.07
CA ALA A 121 6.70 6.91 3.23
C ALA A 121 7.15 6.95 1.75
N HIS A 122 6.76 5.95 0.96
CA HIS A 122 6.90 5.97 -0.50
C HIS A 122 6.28 7.22 -1.14
N THR A 123 5.36 7.90 -0.46
CA THR A 123 4.75 9.18 -0.87
C THR A 123 5.62 10.40 -0.56
N GLY A 124 6.82 10.21 0.00
CA GLY A 124 7.72 11.29 0.43
C GLY A 124 7.35 11.95 1.76
N LYS A 125 6.27 11.55 2.42
CA LYS A 125 5.87 12.09 3.73
C LYS A 125 6.79 11.54 4.82
N ALA A 126 7.39 12.40 5.63
CA ALA A 126 8.10 12.00 6.84
C ALA A 126 7.14 11.37 7.85
N ALA A 127 7.63 10.42 8.62
CA ALA A 127 6.83 9.68 9.60
C ALA A 127 7.65 9.43 10.88
N LEU A 128 6.94 9.39 12.01
CA LEU A 128 7.53 9.11 13.32
C LEU A 128 7.14 7.68 13.74
N PRO A 129 8.09 6.72 13.80
CA PRO A 129 7.82 5.37 14.26
C PRO A 129 7.30 5.36 15.70
N GLN A 130 6.22 4.60 15.93
CA GLN A 130 5.59 4.41 17.25
C GLN A 130 5.71 2.96 17.72
N ARG A 131 5.58 1.99 16.79
CA ARG A 131 5.74 0.56 17.05
C ARG A 131 6.44 -0.11 15.90
N CYS A 132 7.28 -1.10 16.23
CA CYS A 132 7.92 -1.99 15.27
C CYS A 132 7.28 -3.38 15.38
N ILE A 133 6.86 -3.95 14.26
CA ILE A 133 6.20 -5.26 14.19
C ILE A 133 7.01 -6.15 13.24
N VAL A 134 7.12 -7.44 13.59
CA VAL A 134 7.77 -8.45 12.74
C VAL A 134 6.79 -9.58 12.53
N ASP A 135 6.60 -10.02 11.29
CA ASP A 135 5.76 -11.17 10.98
C ASP A 135 6.51 -12.50 11.03
N GLU A 136 5.79 -13.60 10.84
CA GLU A 136 6.28 -14.97 10.90
C GLU A 136 7.33 -15.33 9.83
N VAL A 137 7.50 -14.50 8.82
CA VAL A 137 8.51 -14.68 7.74
C VAL A 137 9.62 -13.63 7.80
N GLY A 138 9.59 -12.74 8.80
CA GLY A 138 10.64 -11.75 9.06
C GLY A 138 10.46 -10.42 8.33
N HIS A 139 9.30 -10.12 7.77
CA HIS A 139 9.04 -8.76 7.29
C HIS A 139 8.89 -7.80 8.48
N VAL A 140 9.43 -6.61 8.34
CA VAL A 140 9.34 -5.55 9.35
C VAL A 140 8.31 -4.52 8.92
N TYR A 141 7.44 -4.16 9.85
CA TYR A 141 6.42 -3.13 9.67
C TYR A 141 6.57 -2.06 10.74
N LEU A 142 6.19 -0.84 10.42
CA LEU A 142 6.13 0.25 11.38
C LEU A 142 4.71 0.82 11.42
N GLU A 143 4.19 0.95 12.62
CA GLU A 143 3.09 1.86 12.92
C GLU A 143 3.70 3.23 13.21
N THR A 144 3.17 4.26 12.60
CA THR A 144 3.68 5.64 12.68
C THR A 144 2.55 6.62 12.97
N ASP A 145 2.87 7.86 13.18
CA ASP A 145 1.92 8.97 13.34
C ASP A 145 1.02 9.21 12.11
N ILE A 146 1.43 8.74 10.93
CA ILE A 146 0.65 8.90 9.68
C ILE A 146 0.02 7.60 9.17
N GLY A 147 0.25 6.46 9.85
CA GLY A 147 -0.36 5.17 9.50
C GLY A 147 0.58 3.98 9.59
N PHE A 148 0.13 2.86 9.03
CA PHE A 148 0.81 1.57 9.08
C PHE A 148 1.44 1.21 7.72
N GLY A 149 2.63 0.63 7.74
CA GLY A 149 3.33 0.26 6.52
C GLY A 149 4.44 -0.76 6.68
N LEU A 150 4.82 -1.36 5.54
CA LEU A 150 5.92 -2.31 5.39
C LEU A 150 7.24 -1.54 5.22
N VAL A 151 8.30 -1.97 5.89
CA VAL A 151 9.65 -1.48 5.62
C VAL A 151 10.13 -2.04 4.28
N HIS A 152 10.63 -1.17 3.42
CA HIS A 152 11.16 -1.56 2.12
C HIS A 152 12.31 -2.55 2.26
N THR A 153 12.34 -3.60 1.43
CA THR A 153 13.33 -4.70 1.53
C THR A 153 14.79 -4.24 1.44
N GLN A 154 15.07 -3.12 0.78
CA GLN A 154 16.43 -2.55 0.71
C GLN A 154 16.90 -1.94 2.04
N ASP A 155 15.99 -1.62 2.94
CA ASP A 155 16.30 -0.91 4.19
C ASP A 155 16.26 -1.86 5.40
N MET A 156 16.16 -3.18 5.17
CA MET A 156 16.07 -4.20 6.23
C MET A 156 17.29 -4.21 7.16
N THR A 157 18.49 -3.93 6.63
CA THR A 157 19.71 -3.79 7.45
C THR A 157 19.58 -2.62 8.41
N LEU A 158 19.11 -1.46 7.92
CA LEU A 158 18.88 -0.28 8.78
C LEU A 158 17.80 -0.53 9.83
N ALA A 159 16.76 -1.30 9.49
CA ALA A 159 15.76 -1.72 10.46
C ALA A 159 16.35 -2.61 11.57
N ALA A 160 17.22 -3.57 11.20
CA ALA A 160 17.91 -4.41 12.16
C ALA A 160 18.84 -3.58 13.06
N ASP A 161 19.61 -2.67 12.50
CA ASP A 161 20.51 -1.75 13.25
C ASP A 161 19.72 -0.89 14.25
N ALA A 162 18.52 -0.40 13.86
CA ALA A 162 17.65 0.36 14.76
C ALA A 162 17.15 -0.47 15.95
N VAL A 163 16.86 -1.75 15.72
CA VAL A 163 16.49 -2.69 16.80
C VAL A 163 17.69 -2.98 17.69
N GLU A 164 18.86 -3.27 17.13
CA GLU A 164 20.08 -3.53 17.90
C GLU A 164 20.51 -2.34 18.78
N GLN A 165 20.30 -1.12 18.29
CA GLN A 165 20.55 0.10 19.05
C GLN A 165 19.44 0.44 20.07
N GLY A 166 18.38 -0.36 20.15
CA GLY A 166 17.26 -0.17 21.07
C GLY A 166 16.33 1.00 20.71
N LEU A 167 16.45 1.53 19.49
CA LEU A 167 15.54 2.57 19.00
C LEU A 167 14.13 2.01 18.75
N TRP A 168 14.06 0.78 18.28
CA TRP A 168 12.80 0.07 18.05
C TRP A 168 12.78 -1.24 18.81
N VAL A 169 11.62 -1.55 19.44
CA VAL A 169 11.38 -2.81 20.13
C VAL A 169 10.40 -3.63 19.29
N PRO A 170 10.84 -4.70 18.62
CA PRO A 170 9.98 -5.48 17.74
C PRO A 170 8.94 -6.25 18.54
N GLN A 171 7.71 -6.30 18.01
CA GLN A 171 6.60 -7.10 18.49
C GLN A 171 6.22 -8.11 17.40
N GLU A 172 6.00 -9.36 17.76
CA GLU A 172 5.55 -10.37 16.79
C GLU A 172 4.04 -10.25 16.53
N ALA A 173 3.66 -10.42 15.25
CA ALA A 173 2.27 -10.53 14.84
C ALA A 173 2.17 -11.37 13.55
N ALA A 174 1.10 -12.13 13.41
CA ALA A 174 0.86 -12.84 12.15
C ALA A 174 0.47 -11.86 11.04
N ALA A 175 1.06 -12.02 9.85
CA ALA A 175 0.78 -11.16 8.69
C ALA A 175 -0.72 -11.08 8.37
N LEU A 176 -1.44 -12.19 8.56
CA LEU A 176 -2.89 -12.28 8.32
C LEU A 176 -3.72 -11.36 9.25
N GLU A 177 -3.24 -11.04 10.43
CA GLU A 177 -3.94 -10.21 11.41
C GLU A 177 -3.75 -8.71 11.17
N LEU A 178 -2.69 -8.33 10.44
CA LEU A 178 -2.30 -6.93 10.26
C LEU A 178 -3.39 -6.05 9.64
N PRO A 179 -4.11 -6.47 8.58
CA PRO A 179 -5.18 -5.65 8.01
C PRO A 179 -6.28 -5.31 9.03
N GLY A 180 -6.73 -6.31 9.78
CA GLY A 180 -7.75 -6.12 10.82
C GLY A 180 -7.25 -5.29 12.01
N ARG A 181 -6.02 -5.53 12.44
CA ARG A 181 -5.40 -4.84 13.59
C ARG A 181 -5.13 -3.35 13.31
N TYR A 182 -4.75 -3.03 12.08
CA TYR A 182 -4.37 -1.67 11.67
C TYR A 182 -5.42 -0.99 10.78
N GLY A 183 -6.59 -1.62 10.60
CA GLY A 183 -7.77 -1.02 9.99
C GLY A 183 -7.59 -0.65 8.52
N TYR A 184 -6.93 -1.48 7.71
CA TYR A 184 -6.85 -1.26 6.27
C TYR A 184 -7.38 -2.45 5.47
N VAL A 185 -7.87 -2.16 4.25
CA VAL A 185 -8.42 -3.13 3.31
C VAL A 185 -7.43 -3.38 2.18
N PRO A 186 -6.86 -4.60 2.06
CA PRO A 186 -5.91 -4.92 1.00
C PRO A 186 -6.50 -4.85 -0.41
N SER A 187 -7.75 -5.29 -0.59
CA SER A 187 -8.42 -5.30 -1.90
C SER A 187 -9.84 -4.71 -1.82
N PRO A 188 -10.00 -3.40 -2.03
CA PRO A 188 -11.29 -2.76 -2.10
C PRO A 188 -12.21 -3.34 -3.20
N GLN A 189 -11.64 -3.81 -4.33
CA GLN A 189 -12.39 -4.43 -5.43
C GLN A 189 -13.15 -5.68 -4.98
N LEU A 190 -12.60 -6.47 -4.06
CA LEU A 190 -13.26 -7.69 -3.58
C LEU A 190 -14.49 -7.42 -2.72
N LEU A 191 -14.63 -6.21 -2.17
CA LEU A 191 -15.78 -5.81 -1.37
C LEU A 191 -16.97 -5.33 -2.23
N GLN A 192 -16.78 -5.15 -3.54
CA GLN A 192 -17.80 -4.63 -4.48
C GLN A 192 -18.63 -5.74 -5.15
N LYS A 193 -18.62 -6.95 -4.61
CA LYS A 193 -19.37 -8.12 -5.12
C LYS A 193 -20.78 -8.17 -4.55
#